data_2d01fb53cc76a9fc1716299167b51765
#
_entry.id   2d01fb53cc76a9fc1716299167b51765
#
_cell.length_a   1.000
_cell.length_b   1.000
_cell.length_c   1.000
_cell.angle_alpha   90.00
_cell.angle_beta   90.00
_cell.angle_gamma   90.00
#
_symmetry.space_group_name_H-M   'P 1'
#
loop_
_entity.id
_entity.type
_entity.pdbx_description
1 polymer ?
#
loop_
_entity_poly.entity_id
_entity_poly.type
_entity_poly.pdbx_seq_one_letter_code
_entity_poly.pdbx_strand_id
1 'polypeptide(L)'
;MKFLFLFLAIILTSPVLKSQGDELWVYFGTYTRGKDSEGVYSAKLNLKTGQLSKPVLAAKGDNPSFLTILPNERYLIAVEETNDYEGKASGSVASYAINSADGSLVLSDRVSTQGGAPCHISADQAGGHVFFANYVGGSVGGVSVDDSGKLKMSSFIQHTGSSILPRQKSPHAHSIDIDPSGKFVVCADLGLDQVVIYDYESSSGKLTVSDPGFTKVKPGNGPRHFAFSPNGKFGYTNNEITSSLTAFEFDSTKGALKEMQTISTLPESHAKKRNSTAELLMHPSGKFLYCSNRGHDSIAVFNVSEASGKLELVEIQVLGVKTPRGFGIDPTGQYLIAGGQNSNDVRVFKINSTDGAIDPVGPPISVPCPVCVQFLYPKVNGYESIFDGKSMKGWEGSEEWFRVEGGAIVAGSLEKKIPKNQFLVTNKSYKDFDLKFKAKLIGEGKNAGVQFWSERIPNHHEMIGFQCDIGIMGKISIWGALYDESRRRKFLTNVSKPTQKVSKLDGWNEFRIRAQGDIITIWINGALATRYFENVNETKIPRNGRFGLQIHSGPPAEAWYKDIQIKEL
;
A
#
# COMPACT_ATOMS: atom_id res chain seq x y z
N MET A 1 11.14 51.62 -54.59
CA MET A 1 11.77 50.63 -53.74
C MET A 1 10.92 50.45 -52.46
N LYS A 2 10.12 49.37 -52.38
CA LYS A 2 9.31 49.05 -51.19
C LYS A 2 10.08 47.98 -50.41
N PHE A 3 10.53 48.27 -49.21
CA PHE A 3 11.13 47.29 -48.31
C PHE A 3 10.04 46.54 -47.57
N LEU A 4 10.00 45.22 -47.77
CA LEU A 4 9.13 44.28 -47.06
C LEU A 4 9.86 43.77 -45.82
N PHE A 5 9.41 44.15 -44.64
CA PHE A 5 9.94 43.59 -43.37
C PHE A 5 9.19 42.29 -43.07
N LEU A 6 9.91 41.18 -43.11
CA LEU A 6 9.42 39.87 -42.73
C LEU A 6 9.63 39.73 -41.19
N PHE A 7 8.53 39.76 -40.41
CA PHE A 7 8.59 39.43 -38.97
C PHE A 7 8.58 37.90 -38.82
N LEU A 8 9.71 37.35 -38.42
CA LEU A 8 9.84 35.94 -38.02
C LEU A 8 9.39 35.82 -36.56
N ALA A 9 8.16 35.29 -36.32
CA ALA A 9 7.68 34.97 -34.99
C ALA A 9 8.35 33.69 -34.51
N ILE A 10 9.33 33.83 -33.59
CA ILE A 10 9.92 32.70 -32.87
C ILE A 10 8.90 32.29 -31.81
N ILE A 11 8.20 31.18 -32.04
CA ILE A 11 7.39 30.52 -31.00
C ILE A 11 8.35 29.82 -30.04
N LEU A 12 8.65 30.48 -28.93
CA LEU A 12 9.31 29.88 -27.78
C LEU A 12 8.32 28.91 -27.11
N THR A 13 8.39 27.64 -27.46
CA THR A 13 7.74 26.58 -26.68
C THR A 13 8.52 26.44 -25.39
N SER A 14 8.04 27.06 -24.32
CA SER A 14 8.52 26.77 -22.98
C SER A 14 8.32 25.28 -22.69
N PRO A 15 9.34 24.53 -22.24
CA PRO A 15 9.12 23.17 -21.78
C PRO A 15 8.17 23.23 -20.59
N VAL A 16 6.99 22.62 -20.73
CA VAL A 16 6.10 22.37 -19.59
C VAL A 16 6.89 21.48 -18.63
N LEU A 17 7.39 22.06 -17.55
CA LEU A 17 7.97 21.31 -16.44
C LEU A 17 6.86 20.38 -15.93
N LYS A 18 6.94 19.09 -16.31
CA LYS A 18 6.10 18.03 -15.72
C LYS A 18 6.38 18.00 -14.23
N SER A 19 5.36 18.24 -13.41
CA SER A 19 5.49 18.05 -11.97
C SER A 19 5.77 16.57 -11.72
N GLN A 20 6.81 16.25 -10.99
CA GLN A 20 7.22 14.87 -10.69
C GLN A 20 6.20 14.08 -9.84
N GLY A 21 5.13 14.75 -9.35
CA GLY A 21 4.07 14.14 -8.54
C GLY A 21 2.93 13.50 -9.33
N ASP A 22 2.88 13.70 -10.66
CA ASP A 22 1.73 13.30 -11.49
C ASP A 22 1.90 11.91 -12.15
N GLU A 23 3.01 11.21 -11.95
CA GLU A 23 3.28 9.92 -12.58
C GLU A 23 3.56 8.84 -11.52
N LEU A 24 3.13 7.61 -11.80
CA LEU A 24 3.47 6.40 -11.05
C LEU A 24 4.23 5.44 -11.95
N TRP A 25 5.21 4.73 -11.38
CA TRP A 25 5.69 3.50 -11.99
C TRP A 25 4.64 2.40 -11.84
N VAL A 26 4.41 1.68 -12.92
CA VAL A 26 3.56 0.48 -12.96
C VAL A 26 4.44 -0.69 -13.34
N TYR A 27 4.46 -1.74 -12.54
CA TYR A 27 5.17 -2.99 -12.82
C TYR A 27 4.18 -4.08 -13.15
N PHE A 28 4.46 -4.83 -14.21
CA PHE A 28 3.66 -5.95 -14.67
C PHE A 28 4.41 -7.25 -14.45
N GLY A 29 3.86 -8.12 -13.61
CA GLY A 29 4.26 -9.51 -13.51
C GLY A 29 3.66 -10.31 -14.66
N THR A 30 4.40 -11.26 -15.20
CA THR A 30 4.02 -11.98 -16.43
C THR A 30 4.32 -13.46 -16.34
N TYR A 31 3.68 -14.26 -17.20
CA TYR A 31 4.15 -15.61 -17.51
C TYR A 31 5.11 -15.56 -18.71
N THR A 32 6.27 -16.21 -18.57
CA THR A 32 7.32 -16.21 -19.58
C THR A 32 7.48 -17.55 -20.30
N ARG A 33 7.30 -18.69 -19.61
CA ARG A 33 7.45 -20.02 -20.20
C ARG A 33 6.43 -20.30 -21.30
N GLY A 34 6.90 -20.50 -22.53
CA GLY A 34 6.06 -20.71 -23.71
C GLY A 34 5.23 -19.49 -24.11
N LYS A 35 5.69 -18.28 -23.77
CA LYS A 35 5.09 -16.97 -24.06
C LYS A 35 6.13 -16.01 -24.62
N ASP A 36 5.66 -14.90 -25.19
CA ASP A 36 6.53 -13.85 -25.76
C ASP A 36 7.11 -12.91 -24.68
N SER A 37 6.86 -13.17 -23.42
CA SER A 37 7.37 -12.38 -22.30
C SER A 37 8.77 -12.86 -21.86
N GLU A 38 9.60 -11.91 -21.40
CA GLU A 38 10.93 -12.19 -20.88
C GLU A 38 11.05 -11.97 -19.36
N GLY A 39 10.01 -11.41 -18.69
CA GLY A 39 10.12 -11.11 -17.26
C GLY A 39 9.14 -10.05 -16.75
N VAL A 40 9.61 -9.15 -15.89
CA VAL A 40 8.85 -8.03 -15.36
C VAL A 40 8.95 -6.84 -16.31
N TYR A 41 7.80 -6.23 -16.65
CA TYR A 41 7.75 -5.01 -17.45
C TYR A 41 7.40 -3.81 -16.58
N SER A 42 7.80 -2.61 -17.00
CA SER A 42 7.44 -1.36 -16.34
C SER A 42 6.91 -0.32 -17.32
N ALA A 43 6.05 0.56 -16.83
CA ALA A 43 5.53 1.72 -17.54
C ALA A 43 5.26 2.86 -16.55
N LYS A 44 4.91 4.05 -17.04
CA LYS A 44 4.46 5.17 -16.21
C LYS A 44 2.99 5.45 -16.44
N LEU A 45 2.21 5.55 -15.38
CA LEU A 45 0.83 6.02 -15.39
C LEU A 45 0.79 7.51 -15.03
N ASN A 46 0.18 8.31 -15.89
CA ASN A 46 -0.08 9.72 -15.60
C ASN A 46 -1.39 9.85 -14.82
N LEU A 47 -1.34 10.33 -13.58
CA LEU A 47 -2.50 10.43 -12.68
C LEU A 47 -3.52 11.51 -13.08
N LYS A 48 -3.15 12.48 -13.92
CA LYS A 48 -4.08 13.51 -14.43
C LYS A 48 -4.92 13.01 -15.59
N THR A 49 -4.32 12.20 -16.46
CA THR A 49 -4.93 11.79 -17.71
C THR A 49 -5.32 10.32 -17.78
N GLY A 50 -4.78 9.48 -16.88
CA GLY A 50 -4.89 8.03 -16.95
C GLY A 50 -4.09 7.38 -18.08
N GLN A 51 -3.27 8.15 -18.80
CA GLN A 51 -2.44 7.61 -19.87
C GLN A 51 -1.28 6.78 -19.32
N LEU A 52 -1.10 5.59 -19.89
CA LEU A 52 0.04 4.71 -19.61
C LEU A 52 1.08 4.88 -20.71
N SER A 53 2.35 5.03 -20.33
CA SER A 53 3.46 5.04 -21.29
C SER A 53 3.65 3.66 -21.92
N LYS A 54 4.42 3.57 -23.02
CA LYS A 54 4.78 2.29 -23.63
C LYS A 54 5.55 1.44 -22.59
N PRO A 55 5.11 0.19 -22.31
CA PRO A 55 5.80 -0.71 -21.42
C PRO A 55 7.17 -1.13 -21.96
N VAL A 56 8.15 -1.27 -21.06
CA VAL A 56 9.50 -1.73 -21.35
C VAL A 56 9.90 -2.86 -20.41
N LEU A 57 10.80 -3.76 -20.83
CA LEU A 57 11.33 -4.81 -19.96
C LEU A 57 12.14 -4.17 -18.83
N ALA A 58 11.70 -4.37 -17.58
CA ALA A 58 12.38 -3.87 -16.38
C ALA A 58 13.43 -4.87 -15.85
N ALA A 59 13.11 -6.16 -15.87
CA ALA A 59 14.05 -7.25 -15.55
C ALA A 59 13.62 -8.56 -16.21
N LYS A 60 14.58 -9.42 -16.54
CA LYS A 60 14.32 -10.81 -16.92
C LYS A 60 14.01 -11.65 -15.68
N GLY A 61 13.11 -12.62 -15.83
CA GLY A 61 12.70 -13.54 -14.76
C GLY A 61 11.92 -14.73 -15.33
N ASP A 62 11.86 -15.81 -14.58
CA ASP A 62 11.17 -17.03 -15.00
C ASP A 62 9.77 -17.10 -14.37
N ASN A 63 8.73 -16.77 -15.14
CA ASN A 63 7.36 -16.64 -14.67
C ASN A 63 7.22 -15.75 -13.41
N PRO A 64 7.66 -14.48 -13.41
CA PRO A 64 7.44 -13.57 -12.28
C PRO A 64 5.96 -13.19 -12.22
N SER A 65 5.11 -14.15 -11.80
CA SER A 65 3.66 -14.08 -11.95
C SER A 65 2.97 -13.24 -10.89
N PHE A 66 3.59 -13.03 -9.73
CA PHE A 66 3.06 -12.15 -8.69
C PHE A 66 4.18 -11.34 -8.04
N LEU A 67 3.90 -10.07 -7.80
CA LEU A 67 4.86 -9.07 -7.35
C LEU A 67 4.37 -8.40 -6.07
N THR A 68 5.30 -7.99 -5.21
CA THR A 68 5.04 -7.02 -4.14
C THR A 68 6.20 -6.02 -4.05
N ILE A 69 5.91 -4.77 -3.71
CA ILE A 69 6.94 -3.75 -3.46
C ILE A 69 7.05 -3.56 -1.96
N LEU A 70 8.27 -3.62 -1.43
CA LEU A 70 8.48 -3.41 0.00
C LEU A 70 8.08 -1.98 0.41
N PRO A 71 7.57 -1.78 1.62
CA PRO A 71 7.17 -0.45 2.13
C PRO A 71 8.26 0.61 2.07
N ASN A 72 9.55 0.21 2.12
CA ASN A 72 10.68 1.12 1.97
C ASN A 72 10.90 1.62 0.53
N GLU A 73 10.12 1.11 -0.44
CA GLU A 73 10.18 1.45 -1.87
C GLU A 73 11.55 1.19 -2.53
N ARG A 74 12.41 0.36 -1.92
CA ARG A 74 13.76 0.04 -2.44
C ARG A 74 13.81 -1.25 -3.24
N TYR A 75 12.92 -2.20 -2.93
CA TYR A 75 12.93 -3.53 -3.52
C TYR A 75 11.54 -3.92 -4.01
N LEU A 76 11.51 -4.56 -5.16
CA LEU A 76 10.39 -5.34 -5.67
C LEU A 76 10.73 -6.81 -5.46
N ILE A 77 9.81 -7.56 -4.85
CA ILE A 77 9.93 -8.99 -4.62
C ILE A 77 8.93 -9.71 -5.52
N ALA A 78 9.39 -10.74 -6.22
CA ALA A 78 8.57 -11.54 -7.12
C ALA A 78 8.59 -13.02 -6.71
N VAL A 79 7.46 -13.71 -6.83
CA VAL A 79 7.51 -15.17 -6.98
C VAL A 79 7.91 -15.52 -8.40
N GLU A 80 8.69 -16.56 -8.57
CA GLU A 80 8.92 -17.21 -9.87
C GLU A 80 8.14 -18.52 -9.89
N GLU A 81 6.96 -18.48 -10.54
CA GLU A 81 5.97 -19.57 -10.53
C GLU A 81 6.42 -20.74 -11.40
N THR A 82 7.35 -21.52 -10.86
CA THR A 82 7.93 -22.70 -11.51
C THR A 82 7.83 -23.93 -10.61
N ASN A 83 8.06 -25.11 -11.19
CA ASN A 83 8.11 -26.38 -10.46
C ASN A 83 9.50 -27.02 -10.52
N ASP A 84 10.48 -26.24 -10.97
CA ASP A 84 11.86 -26.71 -11.14
C ASP A 84 12.80 -25.52 -10.89
N TYR A 85 13.28 -25.42 -9.68
CA TYR A 85 14.31 -24.47 -9.28
C TYR A 85 15.53 -25.22 -8.76
N GLU A 86 16.69 -25.05 -9.46
CA GLU A 86 17.94 -25.75 -9.14
C GLU A 86 17.81 -27.28 -9.06
N GLY A 87 16.97 -27.86 -9.94
CA GLY A 87 16.75 -29.31 -9.98
C GLY A 87 15.90 -29.86 -8.85
N LYS A 88 15.19 -28.99 -8.11
CA LYS A 88 14.25 -29.39 -7.02
C LYS A 88 12.83 -29.06 -7.43
N ALA A 89 11.86 -29.86 -6.93
CA ALA A 89 10.42 -29.61 -7.11
C ALA A 89 9.96 -28.36 -6.35
N SER A 90 10.41 -27.20 -6.79
CA SER A 90 10.24 -25.90 -6.12
C SER A 90 10.18 -24.76 -7.14
N GLY A 91 9.53 -23.69 -6.81
CA GLY A 91 9.78 -22.39 -7.41
C GLY A 91 10.74 -21.55 -6.57
N SER A 92 10.79 -20.24 -6.82
CA SER A 92 11.65 -19.32 -6.11
C SER A 92 10.97 -18.00 -5.77
N VAL A 93 11.56 -17.27 -4.81
CA VAL A 93 11.32 -15.85 -4.55
C VAL A 93 12.56 -15.10 -4.99
N ALA A 94 12.39 -14.06 -5.80
CA ALA A 94 13.45 -13.18 -6.29
C ALA A 94 13.28 -11.77 -5.74
N SER A 95 14.36 -11.15 -5.29
CA SER A 95 14.44 -9.75 -4.85
C SER A 95 15.14 -8.91 -5.90
N TYR A 96 14.54 -7.79 -6.28
CA TYR A 96 15.09 -6.84 -7.25
C TYR A 96 15.22 -5.46 -6.62
N ALA A 97 16.40 -4.87 -6.67
CA ALA A 97 16.61 -3.46 -6.33
C ALA A 97 15.97 -2.58 -7.41
N ILE A 98 15.17 -1.60 -6.98
CA ILE A 98 14.47 -0.67 -7.87
C ILE A 98 15.37 0.52 -8.18
N ASN A 99 15.69 0.74 -9.45
CA ASN A 99 16.25 2.00 -9.91
C ASN A 99 15.12 3.04 -10.05
N SER A 100 15.02 3.91 -9.09
CA SER A 100 13.94 4.91 -9.04
C SER A 100 14.01 5.98 -10.13
N ALA A 101 15.11 6.09 -10.86
CA ALA A 101 15.28 7.08 -11.92
C ALA A 101 14.57 6.65 -13.22
N ASP A 102 14.67 5.38 -13.57
CA ASP A 102 14.17 4.83 -14.83
C ASP A 102 13.23 3.63 -14.68
N GLY A 103 12.96 3.19 -13.43
CA GLY A 103 12.08 2.06 -13.14
C GLY A 103 12.66 0.69 -13.48
N SER A 104 13.94 0.61 -13.85
CA SER A 104 14.61 -0.67 -14.08
C SER A 104 14.84 -1.44 -12.78
N LEU A 105 14.95 -2.75 -12.90
CA LEU A 105 15.10 -3.68 -11.78
C LEU A 105 16.42 -4.44 -11.91
N VAL A 106 17.17 -4.52 -10.79
CA VAL A 106 18.42 -5.27 -10.71
C VAL A 106 18.25 -6.40 -9.71
N LEU A 107 18.45 -7.65 -10.14
CA LEU A 107 18.38 -8.82 -9.27
C LEU A 107 19.39 -8.69 -8.13
N SER A 108 18.92 -8.76 -6.89
CA SER A 108 19.72 -8.70 -5.67
C SER A 108 19.95 -10.08 -5.08
N ASP A 109 18.89 -10.93 -5.07
CA ASP A 109 18.96 -12.28 -4.50
C ASP A 109 17.81 -13.15 -5.00
N ARG A 110 17.95 -14.48 -4.80
CA ARG A 110 16.93 -15.47 -5.12
C ARG A 110 17.03 -16.68 -4.19
N VAL A 111 15.89 -17.16 -3.69
CA VAL A 111 15.84 -18.34 -2.81
C VAL A 111 14.70 -19.28 -3.19
N SER A 112 14.88 -20.58 -2.92
CA SER A 112 13.84 -21.61 -3.12
C SER A 112 12.65 -21.38 -2.20
N THR A 113 11.41 -21.60 -2.71
CA THR A 113 10.18 -21.63 -1.92
C THR A 113 9.92 -22.97 -1.24
N GLN A 114 10.76 -23.98 -1.48
CA GLN A 114 10.60 -25.36 -0.99
C GLN A 114 9.28 -26.04 -1.40
N GLY A 115 8.51 -25.43 -2.31
CA GLY A 115 7.26 -25.93 -2.87
C GLY A 115 7.07 -25.46 -4.30
N GLY A 116 6.32 -26.23 -5.10
CA GLY A 116 6.10 -25.94 -6.52
C GLY A 116 5.06 -24.85 -6.75
N ALA A 117 5.26 -24.08 -7.82
CA ALA A 117 4.39 -23.02 -8.32
C ALA A 117 3.98 -21.99 -7.23
N PRO A 118 4.93 -21.22 -6.66
CA PRO A 118 4.58 -20.07 -5.85
C PRO A 118 3.80 -19.07 -6.71
N CYS A 119 2.58 -18.70 -6.30
CA CYS A 119 1.67 -17.92 -7.13
C CYS A 119 1.15 -16.64 -6.49
N HIS A 120 1.53 -16.37 -5.25
CA HIS A 120 1.19 -15.14 -4.52
C HIS A 120 2.28 -14.78 -3.52
N ILE A 121 2.48 -13.48 -3.29
CA ILE A 121 3.44 -12.96 -2.33
C ILE A 121 2.91 -11.65 -1.71
N SER A 122 3.11 -11.48 -0.42
CA SER A 122 2.79 -10.24 0.30
C SER A 122 3.91 -9.87 1.27
N ALA A 123 4.06 -8.57 1.55
CA ALA A 123 5.07 -8.03 2.47
C ALA A 123 4.44 -7.56 3.77
N ASP A 124 5.17 -7.67 4.88
CA ASP A 124 4.77 -7.04 6.13
C ASP A 124 4.93 -5.51 6.06
N GLN A 125 4.26 -4.78 6.95
CA GLN A 125 4.26 -3.31 6.96
C GLN A 125 5.64 -2.71 7.29
N ALA A 126 6.51 -3.47 7.96
CA ALA A 126 7.88 -3.05 8.25
C ALA A 126 8.83 -3.27 7.06
N GLY A 127 8.44 -4.12 6.09
CA GLY A 127 9.28 -4.49 4.96
C GLY A 127 10.43 -5.43 5.31
N GLY A 128 10.38 -6.05 6.48
CA GLY A 128 11.39 -7.00 6.95
C GLY A 128 11.10 -8.45 6.57
N HIS A 129 9.85 -8.77 6.28
CA HIS A 129 9.42 -10.12 5.89
C HIS A 129 8.44 -10.09 4.72
N VAL A 130 8.53 -11.12 3.88
CA VAL A 130 7.54 -11.41 2.85
C VAL A 130 7.10 -12.86 2.95
N PHE A 131 5.82 -13.11 2.64
CA PHE A 131 5.20 -14.44 2.70
C PHE A 131 4.70 -14.83 1.32
N PHE A 132 4.79 -16.11 1.00
CA PHE A 132 4.39 -16.66 -0.29
C PHE A 132 3.54 -17.91 -0.14
N ALA A 133 2.70 -18.18 -1.15
CA ALA A 133 1.84 -19.37 -1.24
C ALA A 133 2.25 -20.21 -2.46
N ASN A 134 2.50 -21.49 -2.24
CA ASN A 134 2.86 -22.49 -3.25
C ASN A 134 1.63 -23.26 -3.69
N TYR A 135 1.11 -23.00 -4.89
CA TYR A 135 -0.12 -23.63 -5.38
C TYR A 135 0.02 -25.13 -5.60
N VAL A 136 1.04 -25.55 -6.35
CA VAL A 136 1.27 -26.99 -6.62
C VAL A 136 1.82 -27.68 -5.39
N GLY A 137 2.68 -27.00 -4.63
CA GLY A 137 3.25 -27.50 -3.39
C GLY A 137 2.22 -27.64 -2.25
N GLY A 138 1.10 -26.91 -2.30
CA GLY A 138 0.09 -26.91 -1.23
C GLY A 138 0.69 -26.47 0.11
N SER A 139 1.51 -25.45 0.12
CA SER A 139 2.26 -24.98 1.29
C SER A 139 2.39 -23.46 1.29
N VAL A 140 2.75 -22.90 2.43
CA VAL A 140 3.10 -21.49 2.57
C VAL A 140 4.49 -21.34 3.15
N GLY A 141 5.15 -20.22 2.88
CA GLY A 141 6.44 -19.89 3.46
C GLY A 141 6.64 -18.42 3.68
N GLY A 142 7.73 -18.09 4.32
CA GLY A 142 8.17 -16.71 4.55
C GLY A 142 9.68 -16.58 4.38
N VAL A 143 10.12 -15.41 3.96
CA VAL A 143 11.53 -15.01 3.93
C VAL A 143 11.69 -13.67 4.64
N SER A 144 12.81 -13.51 5.36
CA SER A 144 13.28 -12.20 5.80
C SER A 144 14.02 -11.50 4.67
N VAL A 145 13.91 -10.17 4.63
CA VAL A 145 14.60 -9.32 3.64
C VAL A 145 15.47 -8.34 4.41
N ASP A 146 16.78 -8.34 4.16
CA ASP A 146 17.70 -7.39 4.79
C ASP A 146 17.82 -6.07 4.02
N ASP A 147 18.57 -5.11 4.56
CA ASP A 147 18.77 -3.79 3.96
C ASP A 147 19.48 -3.83 2.59
N SER A 148 20.13 -4.92 2.24
CA SER A 148 20.77 -5.15 0.93
C SER A 148 19.88 -5.91 -0.05
N GLY A 149 18.64 -6.27 0.36
CA GLY A 149 17.69 -7.03 -0.44
C GLY A 149 17.97 -8.54 -0.46
N LYS A 150 18.84 -9.04 0.43
CA LYS A 150 19.10 -10.48 0.56
C LYS A 150 17.96 -11.18 1.28
N LEU A 151 17.68 -12.40 0.83
CA LEU A 151 16.57 -13.22 1.26
C LEU A 151 17.03 -14.39 2.12
N LYS A 152 16.32 -14.66 3.21
CA LYS A 152 16.55 -15.85 4.05
C LYS A 152 15.24 -16.45 4.49
N MET A 153 15.05 -17.76 4.26
CA MET A 153 13.86 -18.47 4.75
C MET A 153 13.66 -18.25 6.25
N SER A 154 12.45 -17.85 6.63
CA SER A 154 12.02 -17.61 8.02
C SER A 154 10.93 -18.59 8.46
N SER A 155 10.13 -19.10 7.51
CA SER A 155 9.02 -20.01 7.83
C SER A 155 8.68 -20.91 6.64
N PHE A 156 8.19 -22.12 6.92
CA PHE A 156 7.60 -23.04 5.94
C PHE A 156 6.57 -23.93 6.63
N ILE A 157 5.37 -24.00 6.06
CA ILE A 157 4.27 -24.83 6.59
C ILE A 157 3.61 -25.58 5.43
N GLN A 158 3.63 -26.91 5.51
CA GLN A 158 2.93 -27.78 4.57
C GLN A 158 1.46 -27.93 4.99
N HIS A 159 0.53 -27.65 4.08
CA HIS A 159 -0.88 -27.97 4.30
C HIS A 159 -1.16 -29.45 4.03
N THR A 160 -2.20 -29.97 4.67
CA THR A 160 -2.68 -31.35 4.49
C THR A 160 -4.19 -31.40 4.41
N GLY A 161 -4.72 -32.36 3.68
CA GLY A 161 -6.15 -32.53 3.51
C GLY A 161 -6.63 -32.44 2.07
N SER A 162 -7.94 -32.36 1.89
CA SER A 162 -8.61 -32.31 0.58
C SER A 162 -10.04 -31.78 0.74
N SER A 163 -10.73 -31.54 -0.38
CA SER A 163 -12.15 -31.27 -0.43
C SER A 163 -12.85 -32.08 -1.51
N ILE A 164 -14.08 -31.70 -1.89
CA ILE A 164 -15.05 -32.57 -2.57
C ILE A 164 -14.82 -32.72 -4.08
N LEU A 165 -14.11 -31.83 -4.74
CA LEU A 165 -13.95 -31.82 -6.18
C LEU A 165 -12.66 -32.52 -6.65
N PRO A 166 -12.59 -33.01 -7.90
CA PRO A 166 -11.37 -33.63 -8.44
C PRO A 166 -10.14 -32.71 -8.38
N ARG A 167 -10.32 -31.40 -8.51
CA ARG A 167 -9.26 -30.38 -8.40
C ARG A 167 -8.82 -30.12 -6.96
N GLN A 168 -9.57 -30.63 -5.97
CA GLN A 168 -9.35 -30.41 -4.55
C GLN A 168 -8.87 -31.68 -3.81
N LYS A 169 -8.19 -32.60 -4.52
CA LYS A 169 -7.62 -33.83 -3.92
C LYS A 169 -6.40 -33.60 -3.05
N SER A 170 -5.81 -32.41 -3.12
CA SER A 170 -4.68 -31.96 -2.31
C SER A 170 -4.83 -30.46 -1.99
N PRO A 171 -4.08 -29.94 -1.02
CA PRO A 171 -4.02 -28.50 -0.77
C PRO A 171 -3.51 -27.73 -1.99
N HIS A 172 -4.02 -26.51 -2.17
CA HIS A 172 -3.62 -25.56 -3.19
C HIS A 172 -3.64 -24.15 -2.59
N ALA A 173 -2.64 -23.82 -1.77
CA ALA A 173 -2.46 -22.49 -1.20
C ALA A 173 -2.32 -21.46 -2.32
N HIS A 174 -3.24 -20.49 -2.40
CA HIS A 174 -3.32 -19.60 -3.56
C HIS A 174 -3.05 -18.12 -3.27
N SER A 175 -3.35 -17.66 -2.08
CA SER A 175 -2.92 -16.34 -1.60
C SER A 175 -2.44 -16.39 -0.17
N ILE A 176 -1.69 -15.39 0.24
CA ILE A 176 -1.22 -15.19 1.60
C ILE A 176 -1.14 -13.70 1.89
N ASP A 177 -1.83 -13.25 2.96
CA ASP A 177 -2.04 -11.84 3.24
C ASP A 177 -1.90 -11.56 4.74
N ILE A 178 -1.30 -10.41 5.09
CA ILE A 178 -1.11 -10.00 6.47
C ILE A 178 -2.28 -9.11 6.88
N ASP A 179 -2.84 -9.35 8.05
CA ASP A 179 -3.90 -8.51 8.60
C ASP A 179 -3.41 -7.09 8.90
N PRO A 180 -4.28 -6.06 8.88
CA PRO A 180 -3.89 -4.67 9.15
C PRO A 180 -3.25 -4.42 10.52
N SER A 181 -3.48 -5.29 11.51
CA SER A 181 -2.80 -5.19 12.82
C SER A 181 -1.38 -5.75 12.82
N GLY A 182 -1.00 -6.49 11.77
CA GLY A 182 0.30 -7.15 11.66
C GLY A 182 0.53 -8.27 12.68
N LYS A 183 -0.54 -8.92 13.15
CA LYS A 183 -0.47 -10.05 14.10
C LYS A 183 -0.72 -11.39 13.44
N PHE A 184 -1.55 -11.40 12.42
CA PHE A 184 -2.01 -12.61 11.77
C PHE A 184 -1.69 -12.58 10.27
N VAL A 185 -1.48 -13.76 9.73
CA VAL A 185 -1.37 -13.99 8.30
C VAL A 185 -2.47 -14.97 7.91
N VAL A 186 -3.15 -14.71 6.80
CA VAL A 186 -4.19 -15.60 6.28
C VAL A 186 -3.80 -16.15 4.93
N CYS A 187 -4.17 -17.38 4.65
CA CYS A 187 -3.98 -18.05 3.36
C CYS A 187 -5.29 -18.62 2.86
N ALA A 188 -5.71 -18.23 1.66
CA ALA A 188 -6.80 -18.90 0.98
C ALA A 188 -6.28 -20.19 0.32
N ASP A 189 -6.77 -21.35 0.76
CA ASP A 189 -6.41 -22.64 0.18
C ASP A 189 -7.59 -23.21 -0.62
N LEU A 190 -7.45 -23.16 -1.95
CA LEU A 190 -8.45 -23.62 -2.91
C LEU A 190 -8.74 -25.13 -2.76
N GLY A 191 -7.70 -25.90 -2.49
CA GLY A 191 -7.81 -27.37 -2.39
C GLY A 191 -8.52 -27.84 -1.14
N LEU A 192 -8.50 -27.05 -0.08
CA LEU A 192 -9.07 -27.38 1.22
C LEU A 192 -10.46 -26.78 1.45
N ASP A 193 -10.91 -25.83 0.62
CA ASP A 193 -12.07 -24.96 0.92
C ASP A 193 -11.92 -24.24 2.26
N GLN A 194 -10.71 -23.73 2.54
CA GLN A 194 -10.37 -23.11 3.81
C GLN A 194 -9.65 -21.77 3.60
N VAL A 195 -9.88 -20.85 4.53
CA VAL A 195 -8.99 -19.73 4.82
C VAL A 195 -8.21 -20.08 6.07
N VAL A 196 -6.94 -20.44 5.90
CA VAL A 196 -6.03 -20.86 6.98
C VAL A 196 -5.45 -19.61 7.65
N ILE A 197 -5.28 -19.65 8.97
CA ILE A 197 -4.87 -18.49 9.77
C ILE A 197 -3.62 -18.85 10.58
N TYR A 198 -2.66 -17.93 10.61
CA TYR A 198 -1.40 -18.09 11.31
C TYR A 198 -1.16 -16.91 12.24
N ASP A 199 -0.63 -17.20 13.43
CA ASP A 199 0.04 -16.20 14.27
C ASP A 199 1.37 -15.82 13.62
N TYR A 200 1.64 -14.53 13.54
CA TYR A 200 2.85 -13.97 12.98
C TYR A 200 3.75 -13.36 14.04
N GLU A 201 4.96 -13.90 14.17
CA GLU A 201 6.01 -13.33 14.99
C GLU A 201 6.89 -12.39 14.18
N SER A 202 6.62 -11.09 14.25
CA SER A 202 7.29 -10.06 13.43
C SER A 202 8.78 -9.85 13.76
N SER A 203 9.34 -10.45 14.83
CA SER A 203 10.77 -10.40 15.15
C SER A 203 11.59 -11.43 14.36
N SER A 204 10.98 -12.56 14.01
CA SER A 204 11.65 -13.69 13.38
C SER A 204 11.09 -14.02 11.99
N GLY A 205 9.91 -13.49 11.63
CA GLY A 205 9.19 -13.88 10.41
C GLY A 205 8.51 -15.25 10.53
N LYS A 206 8.45 -15.83 11.73
CA LYS A 206 7.88 -17.15 11.97
C LYS A 206 6.35 -17.10 11.89
N LEU A 207 5.78 -18.09 11.18
CA LEU A 207 4.37 -18.39 11.18
C LEU A 207 4.10 -19.63 12.05
N THR A 208 2.99 -19.61 12.78
CA THR A 208 2.48 -20.75 13.54
C THR A 208 0.97 -20.84 13.31
N VAL A 209 0.43 -22.01 13.04
CA VAL A 209 -1.02 -22.17 12.86
C VAL A 209 -1.74 -21.68 14.12
N SER A 210 -2.70 -20.76 13.95
CA SER A 210 -3.48 -20.17 15.05
C SER A 210 -4.47 -21.16 15.67
N ASP A 211 -5.12 -20.74 16.76
CA ASP A 211 -6.28 -21.45 17.32
C ASP A 211 -7.47 -20.47 17.43
N PRO A 212 -8.52 -20.61 16.57
CA PRO A 212 -8.72 -21.62 15.54
C PRO A 212 -7.81 -21.41 14.31
N GLY A 213 -7.29 -22.51 13.74
CA GLY A 213 -6.30 -22.47 12.66
C GLY A 213 -6.88 -22.21 11.27
N PHE A 214 -8.20 -22.20 11.09
CA PHE A 214 -8.85 -21.93 9.81
C PHE A 214 -10.34 -21.65 9.95
N THR A 215 -10.90 -21.05 8.89
CA THR A 215 -12.35 -20.97 8.65
C THR A 215 -12.68 -21.66 7.32
N LYS A 216 -13.74 -22.48 7.30
CA LYS A 216 -14.21 -23.14 6.08
C LYS A 216 -15.12 -22.21 5.28
N VAL A 217 -14.99 -22.26 3.96
CA VAL A 217 -16.04 -21.81 3.04
C VAL A 217 -16.90 -23.00 2.62
N LYS A 218 -18.00 -22.74 1.93
CA LYS A 218 -18.87 -23.82 1.43
C LYS A 218 -18.05 -24.79 0.56
N PRO A 219 -18.14 -26.11 0.78
CA PRO A 219 -17.41 -27.12 0.02
C PRO A 219 -17.62 -26.98 -1.49
N GLY A 220 -16.54 -27.00 -2.26
CA GLY A 220 -16.52 -26.77 -3.71
C GLY A 220 -16.39 -25.31 -4.13
N ASN A 221 -16.30 -24.38 -3.22
CA ASN A 221 -16.12 -22.96 -3.55
C ASN A 221 -14.72 -22.66 -4.09
N GLY A 222 -13.66 -23.21 -3.51
CA GLY A 222 -12.27 -22.98 -3.88
C GLY A 222 -11.83 -21.55 -3.63
N PRO A 223 -11.61 -21.13 -2.36
CA PRO A 223 -11.13 -19.78 -2.04
C PRO A 223 -9.75 -19.56 -2.66
N ARG A 224 -9.55 -18.35 -3.23
CA ARG A 224 -8.37 -18.07 -4.07
C ARG A 224 -7.53 -16.92 -3.55
N HIS A 225 -8.03 -15.72 -3.57
CA HIS A 225 -7.40 -14.52 -3.00
C HIS A 225 -8.18 -14.04 -1.78
N PHE A 226 -7.49 -13.29 -0.93
CA PHE A 226 -8.07 -12.71 0.27
C PHE A 226 -7.77 -11.21 0.33
N ALA A 227 -8.70 -10.41 0.83
CA ALA A 227 -8.49 -8.99 1.06
C ALA A 227 -9.09 -8.57 2.41
N PHE A 228 -8.31 -7.87 3.22
CA PHE A 228 -8.83 -7.23 4.43
C PHE A 228 -9.42 -5.85 4.13
N SER A 229 -10.45 -5.46 4.89
CA SER A 229 -10.83 -4.05 4.98
C SER A 229 -9.73 -3.25 5.70
N PRO A 230 -9.47 -1.99 5.31
CA PRO A 230 -8.41 -1.19 5.93
C PRO A 230 -8.59 -0.97 7.44
N ASN A 231 -9.83 -1.01 7.94
CA ASN A 231 -10.13 -0.90 9.37
C ASN A 231 -9.88 -2.21 10.15
N GLY A 232 -9.49 -3.30 9.48
CA GLY A 232 -9.19 -4.59 10.08
C GLY A 232 -10.37 -5.32 10.71
N LYS A 233 -11.62 -4.93 10.38
CA LYS A 233 -12.82 -5.56 10.95
C LYS A 233 -13.42 -6.64 10.06
N PHE A 234 -13.11 -6.62 8.77
CA PHE A 234 -13.70 -7.50 7.79
C PHE A 234 -12.64 -8.11 6.87
N GLY A 235 -12.91 -9.30 6.36
CA GLY A 235 -12.13 -9.98 5.35
C GLY A 235 -13.01 -10.54 4.24
N TYR A 236 -12.45 -10.69 3.05
CA TYR A 236 -13.15 -11.15 1.86
C TYR A 236 -12.29 -12.14 1.10
N THR A 237 -12.90 -13.23 0.64
CA THR A 237 -12.24 -14.15 -0.30
C THR A 237 -13.09 -14.34 -1.55
N ASN A 238 -12.44 -14.42 -2.69
CA ASN A 238 -13.11 -14.85 -3.91
C ASN A 238 -13.01 -16.38 -4.04
N ASN A 239 -14.11 -16.98 -4.45
CA ASN A 239 -14.25 -18.41 -4.68
C ASN A 239 -14.04 -18.68 -6.17
N GLU A 240 -12.89 -19.24 -6.54
CA GLU A 240 -12.50 -19.43 -7.94
C GLU A 240 -13.47 -20.33 -8.68
N ILE A 241 -13.92 -21.40 -8.05
CA ILE A 241 -14.69 -22.47 -8.72
C ILE A 241 -16.14 -22.05 -8.92
N THR A 242 -16.73 -21.39 -7.92
CA THR A 242 -18.15 -20.99 -7.95
C THR A 242 -18.41 -19.58 -8.42
N SER A 243 -17.36 -18.81 -8.72
CA SER A 243 -17.46 -17.40 -9.19
C SER A 243 -18.29 -16.54 -8.24
N SER A 244 -17.92 -16.57 -6.97
CA SER A 244 -18.59 -15.84 -5.90
C SER A 244 -17.56 -15.19 -4.95
N LEU A 245 -18.04 -14.30 -4.07
CA LEU A 245 -17.28 -13.74 -2.95
C LEU A 245 -17.88 -14.23 -1.65
N THR A 246 -17.02 -14.51 -0.66
CA THR A 246 -17.44 -14.74 0.74
C THR A 246 -16.88 -13.62 1.60
N ALA A 247 -17.75 -12.94 2.35
CA ALA A 247 -17.42 -11.89 3.30
C ALA A 247 -17.41 -12.43 4.73
N PHE A 248 -16.45 -11.98 5.54
CA PHE A 248 -16.26 -12.39 6.93
C PHE A 248 -16.15 -11.19 7.85
N GLU A 249 -16.69 -11.32 9.07
CA GLU A 249 -16.27 -10.54 10.23
C GLU A 249 -14.92 -11.08 10.73
N PHE A 250 -13.97 -10.21 11.01
CA PHE A 250 -12.64 -10.60 11.50
C PHE A 250 -12.41 -10.11 12.94
N ASP A 251 -12.15 -11.05 13.83
CA ASP A 251 -11.71 -10.77 15.20
C ASP A 251 -10.18 -10.63 15.24
N SER A 252 -9.67 -9.42 15.17
CA SER A 252 -8.22 -9.13 15.20
C SER A 252 -7.55 -9.39 16.56
N THR A 253 -8.31 -9.80 17.59
CA THR A 253 -7.75 -10.20 18.89
C THR A 253 -7.45 -11.69 18.92
N LYS A 254 -8.23 -12.50 18.22
CA LYS A 254 -8.16 -13.97 18.19
C LYS A 254 -7.68 -14.54 16.85
N GLY A 255 -7.60 -13.70 15.80
CA GLY A 255 -7.32 -14.20 14.45
C GLY A 255 -8.44 -15.09 13.92
N ALA A 256 -9.71 -14.77 14.19
CA ALA A 256 -10.84 -15.59 13.81
C ALA A 256 -11.71 -14.92 12.75
N LEU A 257 -12.19 -15.71 11.79
CA LEU A 257 -13.08 -15.28 10.71
C LEU A 257 -14.47 -15.93 10.89
N LYS A 258 -15.53 -15.13 10.77
CA LYS A 258 -16.92 -15.58 10.82
C LYS A 258 -17.63 -15.18 9.53
N GLU A 259 -18.11 -16.17 8.77
CA GLU A 259 -18.85 -15.93 7.52
C GLU A 259 -20.11 -15.10 7.77
N MET A 260 -20.32 -14.10 6.90
CA MET A 260 -21.48 -13.20 6.95
C MET A 260 -22.33 -13.25 5.69
N GLN A 261 -21.70 -13.44 4.52
CA GLN A 261 -22.40 -13.33 3.24
C GLN A 261 -21.61 -14.10 2.15
N THR A 262 -22.35 -14.72 1.23
CA THR A 262 -21.79 -15.15 -0.06
C THR A 262 -22.61 -14.54 -1.19
N ILE A 263 -21.93 -13.92 -2.21
CA ILE A 263 -22.56 -13.20 -3.31
C ILE A 263 -21.87 -13.54 -4.64
N SER A 264 -22.64 -13.63 -5.75
CA SER A 264 -22.11 -13.91 -7.11
C SER A 264 -21.31 -12.74 -7.66
N THR A 265 -20.26 -13.05 -8.45
CA THR A 265 -19.50 -12.08 -9.26
C THR A 265 -19.97 -12.02 -10.71
N LEU A 266 -20.99 -12.79 -11.08
CA LEU A 266 -21.48 -12.92 -12.45
C LEU A 266 -22.93 -12.46 -12.58
N PRO A 267 -23.32 -11.94 -13.75
CA PRO A 267 -24.74 -11.71 -14.06
C PRO A 267 -25.46 -13.06 -14.22
N GLU A 268 -26.76 -13.10 -13.94
CA GLU A 268 -27.59 -14.31 -14.06
C GLU A 268 -27.47 -14.95 -15.45
N SER A 269 -27.38 -14.14 -16.52
CA SER A 269 -27.22 -14.61 -17.90
C SER A 269 -25.92 -15.39 -18.16
N HIS A 270 -24.94 -15.30 -17.27
CA HIS A 270 -23.65 -16.00 -17.36
C HIS A 270 -23.46 -17.07 -16.27
N ALA A 271 -24.32 -17.18 -15.29
CA ALA A 271 -24.17 -18.04 -14.10
C ALA A 271 -23.91 -19.54 -14.40
N LYS A 272 -24.36 -20.04 -15.57
CA LYS A 272 -24.16 -21.43 -16.02
C LYS A 272 -23.04 -21.60 -17.04
N LYS A 273 -22.32 -20.54 -17.39
CA LYS A 273 -21.21 -20.59 -18.35
C LYS A 273 -19.88 -20.78 -17.62
N ARG A 274 -18.89 -21.29 -18.36
CA ARG A 274 -17.54 -21.48 -17.82
C ARG A 274 -16.96 -20.12 -17.41
N ASN A 275 -16.60 -20.01 -16.15
CA ASN A 275 -15.93 -18.85 -15.57
C ASN A 275 -15.10 -19.28 -14.36
N SER A 276 -14.15 -18.44 -13.96
CA SER A 276 -13.44 -18.57 -12.69
C SER A 276 -12.99 -17.19 -12.22
N THR A 277 -13.16 -16.87 -10.95
CA THR A 277 -12.62 -15.63 -10.39
C THR A 277 -11.10 -15.68 -10.31
N ALA A 278 -10.45 -14.52 -10.27
CA ALA A 278 -9.00 -14.46 -10.17
C ALA A 278 -8.52 -13.45 -9.13
N GLU A 279 -8.32 -12.19 -9.49
CA GLU A 279 -7.85 -11.17 -8.56
C GLU A 279 -8.98 -10.63 -7.69
N LEU A 280 -8.63 -10.27 -6.45
CA LEU A 280 -9.53 -9.64 -5.49
C LEU A 280 -8.80 -8.51 -4.78
N LEU A 281 -9.22 -7.26 -4.99
CA LEU A 281 -8.61 -6.10 -4.36
C LEU A 281 -9.64 -5.19 -3.70
N MET A 282 -9.35 -4.81 -2.48
CA MET A 282 -10.05 -3.73 -1.78
C MET A 282 -9.54 -2.38 -2.30
N HIS A 283 -10.47 -1.48 -2.63
CA HIS A 283 -10.11 -0.08 -2.90
C HIS A 283 -9.41 0.52 -1.67
N PRO A 284 -8.38 1.35 -1.85
CA PRO A 284 -7.65 1.94 -0.74
C PRO A 284 -8.51 2.69 0.28
N SER A 285 -9.65 3.26 -0.15
CA SER A 285 -10.61 3.90 0.77
C SER A 285 -11.41 2.93 1.65
N GLY A 286 -11.38 1.62 1.36
CA GLY A 286 -12.19 0.61 2.03
C GLY A 286 -13.68 0.60 1.65
N LYS A 287 -14.11 1.45 0.70
CA LYS A 287 -15.51 1.58 0.30
C LYS A 287 -15.93 0.61 -0.80
N PHE A 288 -14.98 0.13 -1.60
CA PHE A 288 -15.26 -0.70 -2.77
C PHE A 288 -14.37 -1.94 -2.80
N LEU A 289 -14.91 -3.03 -3.32
CA LEU A 289 -14.20 -4.29 -3.54
C LEU A 289 -14.36 -4.71 -4.99
N TYR A 290 -13.26 -5.14 -5.62
CA TYR A 290 -13.20 -5.51 -7.03
C TYR A 290 -12.78 -6.95 -7.18
N CYS A 291 -13.44 -7.70 -8.07
CA CYS A 291 -13.10 -9.09 -8.36
C CYS A 291 -13.11 -9.37 -9.86
N SER A 292 -12.03 -9.93 -10.41
CA SER A 292 -11.95 -10.27 -11.82
C SER A 292 -12.54 -11.66 -12.13
N ASN A 293 -13.14 -11.78 -13.33
CA ASN A 293 -13.78 -12.97 -13.87
C ASN A 293 -13.11 -13.41 -15.18
N ARG A 294 -12.47 -14.58 -15.19
CA ARG A 294 -11.85 -15.18 -16.38
C ARG A 294 -12.85 -16.09 -17.09
N GLY A 295 -13.28 -15.69 -18.27
CA GLY A 295 -14.32 -16.35 -19.06
C GLY A 295 -15.46 -15.40 -19.40
N HIS A 296 -15.98 -14.62 -18.44
CA HIS A 296 -16.82 -13.45 -18.69
C HIS A 296 -15.97 -12.23 -19.06
N ASP A 297 -14.69 -12.26 -18.71
CA ASP A 297 -13.69 -11.22 -18.98
C ASP A 297 -14.13 -9.84 -18.48
N SER A 298 -14.51 -9.80 -17.17
CA SER A 298 -15.04 -8.63 -16.49
C SER A 298 -14.42 -8.44 -15.10
N ILE A 299 -14.69 -7.28 -14.53
CA ILE A 299 -14.54 -7.01 -13.09
C ILE A 299 -15.93 -6.77 -12.50
N ALA A 300 -16.25 -7.49 -11.43
CA ALA A 300 -17.40 -7.20 -10.57
C ALA A 300 -16.99 -6.20 -9.50
N VAL A 301 -17.76 -5.13 -9.35
CA VAL A 301 -17.55 -4.01 -8.43
C VAL A 301 -18.61 -4.05 -7.35
N PHE A 302 -18.19 -3.96 -6.10
CA PHE A 302 -19.10 -4.01 -4.95
C PHE A 302 -18.89 -2.81 -4.04
N ASN A 303 -19.97 -2.21 -3.55
CA ASN A 303 -19.96 -1.37 -2.37
C ASN A 303 -19.71 -2.21 -1.13
N VAL A 304 -18.92 -1.69 -0.20
CA VAL A 304 -18.63 -2.29 1.10
C VAL A 304 -19.27 -1.44 2.20
N SER A 305 -20.20 -2.00 2.94
CA SER A 305 -20.79 -1.32 4.10
C SER A 305 -19.76 -1.19 5.22
N GLU A 306 -19.35 0.01 5.57
CA GLU A 306 -18.39 0.26 6.66
C GLU A 306 -18.88 -0.28 8.02
N ALA A 307 -20.19 -0.24 8.23
CA ALA A 307 -20.80 -0.68 9.49
C ALA A 307 -20.89 -2.19 9.62
N SER A 308 -21.20 -2.91 8.51
CA SER A 308 -21.52 -4.34 8.55
C SER A 308 -20.58 -5.22 7.72
N GLY A 309 -19.69 -4.65 6.92
CA GLY A 309 -18.81 -5.37 6.00
C GLY A 309 -19.54 -6.09 4.84
N LYS A 310 -20.87 -5.95 4.74
CA LYS A 310 -21.63 -6.58 3.66
C LYS A 310 -21.38 -5.94 2.32
N LEU A 311 -21.47 -6.75 1.29
CA LEU A 311 -21.25 -6.38 -0.11
C LEU A 311 -22.57 -6.16 -0.83
N GLU A 312 -22.63 -5.10 -1.63
CA GLU A 312 -23.70 -4.82 -2.57
C GLU A 312 -23.12 -4.63 -3.97
N LEU A 313 -23.64 -5.36 -4.97
CA LEU A 313 -23.15 -5.28 -6.34
C LEU A 313 -23.49 -3.91 -6.94
N VAL A 314 -22.46 -3.21 -7.44
CA VAL A 314 -22.59 -1.96 -8.19
C VAL A 314 -22.71 -2.25 -9.68
N GLU A 315 -21.72 -2.95 -10.24
CA GLU A 315 -21.69 -3.29 -11.66
C GLU A 315 -20.84 -4.53 -11.96
N ILE A 316 -20.97 -5.04 -13.17
CA ILE A 316 -20.07 -6.05 -13.75
C ILE A 316 -19.56 -5.51 -15.08
N GLN A 317 -18.41 -4.84 -15.04
CA GLN A 317 -17.82 -4.17 -16.18
C GLN A 317 -17.03 -5.15 -17.05
N VAL A 318 -17.41 -5.30 -18.33
CA VAL A 318 -16.64 -6.06 -19.33
C VAL A 318 -15.42 -5.24 -19.76
N LEU A 319 -14.24 -5.86 -19.70
CA LEU A 319 -12.97 -5.11 -19.77
C LEU A 319 -12.45 -4.86 -21.19
N GLY A 320 -12.85 -5.68 -22.17
CA GLY A 320 -12.30 -5.64 -23.52
C GLY A 320 -10.89 -6.23 -23.63
N VAL A 321 -10.40 -6.90 -22.59
CA VAL A 321 -9.19 -7.75 -22.55
C VAL A 321 -9.61 -9.19 -22.27
N LYS A 322 -8.75 -10.20 -22.55
CA LYS A 322 -9.10 -11.62 -22.36
C LYS A 322 -8.34 -12.25 -21.19
N THR A 323 -9.09 -12.98 -20.35
CA THR A 323 -8.56 -13.69 -19.19
C THR A 323 -7.90 -12.71 -18.20
N PRO A 324 -8.67 -11.79 -17.59
CA PRO A 324 -8.16 -10.83 -16.64
C PRO A 324 -7.73 -11.53 -15.33
N ARG A 325 -6.53 -12.14 -15.34
CA ARG A 325 -5.99 -12.88 -14.19
C ARG A 325 -5.57 -11.96 -13.05
N GLY A 326 -4.94 -10.83 -13.37
CA GLY A 326 -4.52 -9.83 -12.40
C GLY A 326 -4.93 -8.43 -12.82
N PHE A 327 -5.21 -7.60 -11.84
CA PHE A 327 -5.36 -6.16 -11.99
C PHE A 327 -4.75 -5.46 -10.78
N GLY A 328 -4.53 -4.17 -10.88
CA GLY A 328 -4.06 -3.35 -9.77
C GLY A 328 -4.86 -2.06 -9.67
N ILE A 329 -5.00 -1.55 -8.45
CA ILE A 329 -5.56 -0.23 -8.18
C ILE A 329 -4.42 0.68 -7.76
N ASP A 330 -4.28 1.84 -8.39
CA ASP A 330 -3.22 2.77 -8.02
C ASP A 330 -3.38 3.25 -6.57
N PRO A 331 -2.29 3.65 -5.88
CA PRO A 331 -2.36 4.05 -4.47
C PRO A 331 -3.26 5.25 -4.21
N THR A 332 -3.64 6.03 -5.24
CA THR A 332 -4.58 7.15 -5.12
C THR A 332 -6.04 6.71 -5.23
N GLY A 333 -6.29 5.47 -5.64
CA GLY A 333 -7.64 4.95 -5.86
C GLY A 333 -8.35 5.56 -7.06
N GLN A 334 -7.63 6.25 -7.96
CA GLN A 334 -8.25 6.91 -9.11
C GLN A 334 -8.31 6.03 -10.34
N TYR A 335 -7.38 5.08 -10.47
CA TYR A 335 -7.26 4.23 -11.64
C TYR A 335 -7.10 2.76 -11.27
N LEU A 336 -7.66 1.92 -12.12
CA LEU A 336 -7.48 0.48 -12.12
C LEU A 336 -6.84 0.08 -13.46
N ILE A 337 -5.83 -0.80 -13.43
CA ILE A 337 -5.22 -1.39 -14.63
C ILE A 337 -5.48 -2.89 -14.62
N ALA A 338 -6.19 -3.39 -15.63
CA ALA A 338 -6.48 -4.81 -15.79
C ALA A 338 -5.59 -5.45 -16.85
N GLY A 339 -4.97 -6.58 -16.51
CA GLY A 339 -4.12 -7.36 -17.40
C GLY A 339 -4.90 -8.46 -18.13
N GLY A 340 -4.84 -8.48 -19.46
CA GLY A 340 -5.39 -9.52 -20.32
C GLY A 340 -4.35 -10.60 -20.61
N GLN A 341 -4.27 -11.64 -19.77
CA GLN A 341 -3.28 -12.72 -19.90
C GLN A 341 -3.26 -13.34 -21.32
N ASN A 342 -4.45 -13.54 -21.94
CA ASN A 342 -4.57 -14.21 -23.23
C ASN A 342 -4.73 -13.23 -24.40
N SER A 343 -4.92 -11.92 -24.15
CA SER A 343 -4.90 -10.87 -25.19
C SER A 343 -3.56 -10.16 -25.28
N ASN A 344 -2.60 -10.42 -24.36
CA ASN A 344 -1.28 -9.80 -24.31
C ASN A 344 -1.35 -8.28 -24.27
N ASP A 345 -2.24 -7.75 -23.43
CA ASP A 345 -2.44 -6.32 -23.27
C ASP A 345 -2.88 -5.96 -21.85
N VAL A 346 -2.88 -4.67 -21.56
CA VAL A 346 -3.46 -4.10 -20.35
C VAL A 346 -4.41 -2.98 -20.73
N ARG A 347 -5.44 -2.75 -19.93
CA ARG A 347 -6.36 -1.64 -20.10
C ARG A 347 -6.49 -0.83 -18.82
N VAL A 348 -6.45 0.49 -18.95
CA VAL A 348 -6.63 1.43 -17.85
C VAL A 348 -8.12 1.79 -17.74
N PHE A 349 -8.58 1.89 -16.49
CA PHE A 349 -9.93 2.32 -16.13
C PHE A 349 -9.83 3.44 -15.10
N LYS A 350 -10.70 4.45 -15.23
CA LYS A 350 -10.89 5.46 -14.20
C LYS A 350 -11.94 4.96 -13.20
N ILE A 351 -11.65 5.11 -11.92
CA ILE A 351 -12.57 4.74 -10.84
C ILE A 351 -13.41 5.95 -10.48
N ASN A 352 -14.73 5.78 -10.44
CA ASN A 352 -15.66 6.77 -9.92
C ASN A 352 -15.59 6.76 -8.38
N SER A 353 -15.17 7.87 -7.78
CA SER A 353 -14.99 7.99 -6.32
C SER A 353 -16.28 7.91 -5.51
N THR A 354 -17.45 8.05 -6.15
CA THR A 354 -18.77 8.05 -5.49
C THR A 354 -19.31 6.64 -5.31
N ASP A 355 -19.26 5.81 -6.36
CA ASP A 355 -19.87 4.48 -6.42
C ASP A 355 -18.88 3.35 -6.74
N GLY A 356 -17.64 3.67 -7.07
CA GLY A 356 -16.60 2.70 -7.40
C GLY A 356 -16.67 2.14 -8.81
N ALA A 357 -17.65 2.52 -9.63
CA ALA A 357 -17.76 2.08 -11.02
C ALA A 357 -16.50 2.44 -11.83
N ILE A 358 -16.20 1.63 -12.85
CA ILE A 358 -14.97 1.79 -13.64
C ILE A 358 -15.26 2.06 -15.11
N ASP A 359 -14.68 3.15 -15.64
CA ASP A 359 -14.78 3.57 -17.02
C ASP A 359 -13.44 3.41 -17.76
N PRO A 360 -13.41 2.85 -18.99
CA PRO A 360 -12.16 2.65 -19.71
C PRO A 360 -11.52 3.98 -20.15
N VAL A 361 -10.18 4.06 -19.98
CA VAL A 361 -9.36 5.20 -20.43
C VAL A 361 -8.52 4.76 -21.62
N GLY A 362 -8.92 5.19 -22.80
CA GLY A 362 -8.20 4.86 -24.04
C GLY A 362 -8.26 3.38 -24.46
N PRO A 363 -7.50 3.01 -25.50
CA PRO A 363 -7.41 1.64 -25.99
C PRO A 363 -6.50 0.78 -25.10
N PRO A 364 -6.60 -0.56 -25.20
CA PRO A 364 -5.62 -1.47 -24.60
C PRO A 364 -4.19 -1.21 -25.09
N ILE A 365 -3.20 -1.48 -24.23
CA ILE A 365 -1.77 -1.27 -24.49
C ILE A 365 -1.06 -2.62 -24.38
N SER A 366 -0.21 -2.95 -25.36
CA SER A 366 0.47 -4.24 -25.42
C SER A 366 1.44 -4.44 -24.25
N VAL A 367 1.23 -5.53 -23.51
CA VAL A 367 2.14 -6.11 -22.50
C VAL A 367 2.05 -7.63 -22.68
N PRO A 368 3.16 -8.35 -22.88
CA PRO A 368 3.08 -9.79 -23.10
C PRO A 368 2.68 -10.53 -21.81
N CYS A 369 1.59 -11.29 -21.90
CA CYS A 369 1.04 -12.19 -20.89
C CYS A 369 0.98 -11.59 -19.45
N PRO A 370 0.37 -10.41 -19.22
CA PRO A 370 0.35 -9.75 -17.92
C PRO A 370 -0.60 -10.46 -16.95
N VAL A 371 -0.15 -10.70 -15.72
CA VAL A 371 -0.91 -11.44 -14.69
C VAL A 371 -0.86 -10.82 -13.30
N CYS A 372 -0.07 -9.78 -13.10
CA CYS A 372 0.01 -8.99 -11.88
C CYS A 372 0.32 -7.53 -12.21
N VAL A 373 -0.20 -6.59 -11.42
CA VAL A 373 0.03 -5.15 -11.58
C VAL A 373 0.36 -4.54 -10.23
N GLN A 374 1.52 -3.86 -10.12
CA GLN A 374 1.96 -3.16 -8.91
C GLN A 374 2.34 -1.72 -9.24
N PHE A 375 2.17 -0.82 -8.26
CA PHE A 375 2.42 0.60 -8.44
C PHE A 375 3.46 1.11 -7.45
N LEU A 376 4.32 2.03 -7.91
CA LEU A 376 5.32 2.71 -7.10
C LEU A 376 5.34 4.20 -7.44
N TYR A 377 5.34 5.07 -6.43
CA TYR A 377 5.63 6.47 -6.64
C TYR A 377 7.08 6.65 -7.07
N PRO A 378 7.37 7.47 -8.11
CA PRO A 378 8.74 7.83 -8.45
C PRO A 378 9.42 8.46 -7.24
N LYS A 379 10.72 8.24 -7.12
CA LYS A 379 11.51 8.91 -6.08
C LYS A 379 11.35 10.42 -6.26
N VAL A 380 10.91 11.08 -5.24
CA VAL A 380 10.75 12.54 -5.26
C VAL A 380 12.14 13.14 -5.11
N ASN A 381 12.62 13.84 -6.15
CA ASN A 381 13.85 14.60 -6.14
C ASN A 381 13.54 16.10 -6.00
N GLY A 382 14.55 16.90 -5.66
CA GLY A 382 14.40 18.34 -5.56
C GLY A 382 13.64 18.78 -4.31
N TYR A 383 13.95 18.14 -3.17
CA TYR A 383 13.51 18.63 -1.88
C TYR A 383 14.21 19.94 -1.56
N GLU A 384 13.46 20.89 -1.04
CA GLU A 384 13.95 22.16 -0.53
C GLU A 384 13.95 22.12 1.01
N SER A 385 15.01 22.63 1.62
CA SER A 385 15.02 22.78 3.08
C SER A 385 14.13 23.95 3.49
N ILE A 386 13.19 23.70 4.42
CA ILE A 386 12.37 24.75 5.04
C ILE A 386 12.87 25.13 6.44
N PHE A 387 14.03 24.60 6.83
CA PHE A 387 14.76 24.96 8.03
C PHE A 387 16.26 25.00 7.71
N ASP A 388 16.91 26.12 7.98
CA ASP A 388 18.32 26.38 7.62
C ASP A 388 19.34 25.80 8.63
N GLY A 389 18.85 25.17 9.71
CA GLY A 389 19.69 24.65 10.80
C GLY A 389 20.24 25.74 11.74
N LYS A 390 19.92 27.01 11.55
CA LYS A 390 20.52 28.16 12.27
C LYS A 390 19.51 29.14 12.83
N SER A 391 18.35 29.29 12.19
CA SER A 391 17.35 30.29 12.59
C SER A 391 15.92 29.77 12.39
N MET A 392 14.97 30.36 13.08
CA MET A 392 13.54 30.12 12.88
C MET A 392 12.93 30.98 11.76
N LYS A 393 13.75 31.49 10.83
CA LYS A 393 13.27 32.26 9.69
C LYS A 393 12.27 31.45 8.85
N GLY A 394 11.12 32.03 8.57
CA GLY A 394 10.03 31.32 7.84
C GLY A 394 9.07 30.56 8.75
N TRP A 395 9.27 30.65 10.06
CA TRP A 395 8.43 30.06 11.09
C TRP A 395 7.96 31.11 12.08
N GLU A 396 6.80 30.92 12.69
CA GLU A 396 6.24 31.74 13.77
C GLU A 396 5.92 30.91 15.00
N GLY A 397 6.25 31.39 16.19
CA GLY A 397 5.97 30.72 17.47
C GLY A 397 6.59 31.45 18.64
N SER A 398 6.44 30.92 19.85
CA SER A 398 6.97 31.52 21.06
C SER A 398 8.44 31.20 21.24
N GLU A 399 9.29 32.21 21.31
CA GLU A 399 10.73 32.06 21.62
C GLU A 399 10.98 31.52 23.03
N GLU A 400 10.02 31.57 23.93
CA GLU A 400 10.10 30.95 25.24
C GLU A 400 10.14 29.41 25.14
N TRP A 401 9.43 28.85 24.13
CA TRP A 401 9.22 27.40 23.98
C TRP A 401 9.94 26.80 22.80
N PHE A 402 10.46 27.63 21.89
CA PHE A 402 11.21 27.16 20.71
C PHE A 402 12.55 27.86 20.60
N ARG A 403 13.58 27.10 20.35
CA ARG A 403 14.94 27.57 20.11
C ARG A 403 15.64 26.74 19.04
N VAL A 404 16.73 27.23 18.52
CA VAL A 404 17.63 26.49 17.63
C VAL A 404 18.85 26.05 18.43
N GLU A 405 19.13 24.76 18.43
CA GLU A 405 20.25 24.16 19.15
C GLU A 405 20.80 22.95 18.39
N GLY A 406 22.11 22.85 18.21
CA GLY A 406 22.76 21.71 17.55
C GLY A 406 22.25 21.42 16.14
N GLY A 407 21.84 22.46 15.38
CA GLY A 407 21.27 22.30 14.04
C GLY A 407 19.84 21.77 14.00
N ALA A 408 19.13 21.81 15.13
CA ALA A 408 17.75 21.40 15.26
C ALA A 408 16.87 22.51 15.85
N ILE A 409 15.58 22.50 15.54
CA ILE A 409 14.54 23.20 16.29
C ILE A 409 14.22 22.36 17.52
N VAL A 410 14.33 22.95 18.69
CA VAL A 410 14.00 22.34 19.97
C VAL A 410 12.74 22.97 20.52
N ALA A 411 11.71 22.17 20.73
CA ALA A 411 10.43 22.56 21.29
C ALA A 411 10.30 22.07 22.74
N GLY A 412 9.99 22.96 23.68
CA GLY A 412 9.82 22.61 25.09
C GLY A 412 11.04 22.87 25.95
N SER A 413 11.05 22.27 27.16
CA SER A 413 12.09 22.44 28.17
C SER A 413 12.17 21.19 29.05
N LEU A 414 13.39 20.78 29.42
CA LEU A 414 13.62 19.72 30.42
C LEU A 414 13.52 20.23 31.86
N GLU A 415 13.47 21.55 32.06
CA GLU A 415 13.45 22.19 33.39
C GLU A 415 12.06 22.64 33.81
N LYS A 416 11.20 22.97 32.85
CA LYS A 416 9.89 23.57 33.09
C LYS A 416 8.76 22.68 32.57
N LYS A 417 7.67 22.61 33.34
CA LYS A 417 6.39 22.05 32.89
C LYS A 417 5.85 22.88 31.73
N ILE A 418 5.37 22.24 30.69
CA ILE A 418 4.75 22.86 29.52
C ILE A 418 3.27 23.12 29.86
N PRO A 419 2.84 24.40 30.01
CA PRO A 419 1.51 24.72 30.57
C PRO A 419 0.36 24.41 29.62
N LYS A 420 0.60 24.52 28.29
CA LYS A 420 -0.36 24.28 27.21
C LYS A 420 0.40 23.85 25.96
N ASN A 421 -0.30 23.24 25.01
CA ASN A 421 0.30 22.88 23.72
C ASN A 421 0.96 24.10 23.06
N GLN A 422 2.15 23.92 22.54
CA GLN A 422 2.94 24.95 21.86
C GLN A 422 3.23 24.51 20.42
N PHE A 423 3.14 25.46 19.50
CA PHE A 423 3.36 25.20 18.07
C PHE A 423 4.30 26.23 17.45
N LEU A 424 5.29 25.75 16.71
CA LEU A 424 6.07 26.56 15.77
C LEU A 424 5.54 26.28 14.36
N VAL A 425 5.06 27.31 13.68
CA VAL A 425 4.23 27.16 12.48
C VAL A 425 4.90 27.81 11.28
N THR A 426 4.88 27.16 10.11
CA THR A 426 5.40 27.76 8.87
C THR A 426 4.58 28.97 8.46
N ASN A 427 5.25 30.00 7.91
CA ASN A 427 4.57 31.16 7.34
C ASN A 427 3.86 30.83 6.00
N LYS A 428 4.35 29.79 5.29
CA LYS A 428 3.81 29.31 4.02
C LYS A 428 2.86 28.16 4.24
N SER A 429 1.79 28.10 3.45
CA SER A 429 0.87 26.98 3.34
C SER A 429 1.25 26.07 2.17
N TYR A 430 0.93 24.79 2.28
CA TYR A 430 1.26 23.76 1.32
C TYR A 430 0.01 22.92 1.01
N LYS A 431 -0.19 22.60 -0.27
CA LYS A 431 -1.31 21.77 -0.72
C LYS A 431 -0.89 20.31 -0.79
N ASP A 432 -0.37 19.89 -1.93
CA ASP A 432 0.15 18.54 -2.14
C ASP A 432 1.67 18.54 -1.89
N PHE A 433 2.14 17.64 -1.05
CA PHE A 433 3.55 17.66 -0.65
C PHE A 433 4.10 16.28 -0.27
N ASP A 434 5.42 16.17 -0.29
CA ASP A 434 6.21 15.11 0.33
C ASP A 434 7.21 15.77 1.30
N LEU A 435 7.02 15.57 2.60
CA LEU A 435 7.78 16.16 3.69
C LEU A 435 8.69 15.10 4.31
N LYS A 436 9.97 15.43 4.50
CA LYS A 436 10.93 14.61 5.25
C LYS A 436 11.49 15.39 6.42
N PHE A 437 11.67 14.73 7.55
CA PHE A 437 12.32 15.33 8.71
C PHE A 437 12.83 14.22 9.65
N LYS A 438 13.69 14.62 10.59
CA LYS A 438 14.07 13.78 11.72
C LYS A 438 13.52 14.38 13.00
N ALA A 439 13.01 13.51 13.88
CA ALA A 439 12.55 13.91 15.21
C ALA A 439 13.02 12.95 16.30
N LYS A 440 13.21 13.50 17.50
CA LYS A 440 13.38 12.74 18.75
C LYS A 440 12.61 13.43 19.86
N LEU A 441 12.19 12.67 20.87
CA LEU A 441 11.47 13.16 22.03
C LEU A 441 12.18 12.66 23.30
N ILE A 442 12.56 13.59 24.18
CA ILE A 442 13.26 13.30 25.42
C ILE A 442 12.57 13.97 26.61
N GLY A 443 12.83 13.50 27.81
CA GLY A 443 12.24 14.01 29.05
C GLY A 443 11.10 13.14 29.59
N GLU A 444 10.36 13.68 30.56
CA GLU A 444 9.23 12.99 31.19
C GLU A 444 7.94 13.06 30.37
N GLY A 445 7.70 14.18 29.68
CA GLY A 445 6.59 14.34 28.75
C GLY A 445 6.79 13.46 27.53
N LYS A 446 5.75 12.70 27.14
CA LYS A 446 5.85 11.65 26.12
C LYS A 446 4.98 11.93 24.90
N ASN A 447 4.68 13.22 24.59
CA ASN A 447 3.82 13.59 23.47
C ASN A 447 4.29 14.85 22.75
N ALA A 448 4.39 14.72 21.44
CA ALA A 448 4.71 15.77 20.48
C ALA A 448 4.07 15.42 19.12
N GLY A 449 4.26 16.26 18.11
CA GLY A 449 3.73 15.97 16.78
C GLY A 449 4.15 16.95 15.70
N VAL A 450 3.81 16.60 14.46
CA VAL A 450 3.93 17.50 13.30
C VAL A 450 2.56 17.62 12.65
N GLN A 451 2.00 18.83 12.74
CA GLN A 451 0.76 19.16 12.05
C GLN A 451 1.00 19.52 10.59
N PHE A 452 0.02 19.21 9.75
CA PHE A 452 0.01 19.55 8.33
C PHE A 452 -1.43 19.74 7.85
N TRP A 453 -1.61 20.46 6.73
CA TRP A 453 -2.91 20.95 6.29
C TRP A 453 -3.68 21.59 7.45
N SER A 454 -2.95 22.37 8.24
CA SER A 454 -3.42 22.92 9.50
C SER A 454 -3.35 24.42 9.51
N GLU A 455 -4.19 25.04 10.35
CA GLU A 455 -4.25 26.48 10.58
C GLU A 455 -4.30 26.77 12.07
N ARG A 456 -3.82 27.97 12.46
CA ARG A 456 -4.03 28.46 13.83
C ARG A 456 -5.50 28.76 14.07
N ILE A 457 -5.98 28.40 15.25
CA ILE A 457 -7.29 28.83 15.71
C ILE A 457 -7.16 30.28 16.20
N PRO A 458 -7.92 31.24 15.65
CA PRO A 458 -7.85 32.63 16.06
C PRO A 458 -8.02 32.82 17.57
N ASN A 459 -7.16 33.59 18.20
CA ASN A 459 -7.15 33.86 19.66
C ASN A 459 -7.05 32.60 20.55
N HIS A 460 -6.48 31.51 20.03
CA HIS A 460 -6.30 30.26 20.74
C HIS A 460 -4.87 29.73 20.58
N HIS A 461 -4.41 28.91 21.54
CA HIS A 461 -3.07 28.32 21.50
C HIS A 461 -2.98 27.10 20.60
N GLU A 462 -4.11 26.48 20.25
CA GLU A 462 -4.18 25.28 19.41
C GLU A 462 -4.14 25.60 17.92
N MET A 463 -3.82 24.56 17.16
CA MET A 463 -4.03 24.48 15.72
C MET A 463 -5.18 23.52 15.40
N ILE A 464 -5.74 23.66 14.21
CA ILE A 464 -6.78 22.77 13.69
C ILE A 464 -6.29 22.13 12.39
N GLY A 465 -6.20 20.80 12.36
CA GLY A 465 -5.73 20.07 11.18
C GLY A 465 -5.29 18.65 11.50
N PHE A 466 -4.61 18.01 10.54
CA PHE A 466 -4.04 16.68 10.72
C PHE A 466 -2.72 16.74 11.47
N GLN A 467 -2.46 15.76 12.33
CA GLN A 467 -1.22 15.63 13.07
C GLN A 467 -0.63 14.23 12.92
N CYS A 468 0.64 14.18 12.55
CA CYS A 468 1.47 13.00 12.72
C CYS A 468 2.02 13.02 14.14
N ASP A 469 1.53 12.12 14.98
CA ASP A 469 1.93 12.06 16.39
C ASP A 469 3.32 11.45 16.59
N ILE A 470 3.98 11.93 17.65
CA ILE A 470 5.31 11.51 18.09
C ILE A 470 5.24 11.26 19.60
N GLY A 471 5.35 9.98 20.03
CA GLY A 471 5.41 9.71 21.45
C GLY A 471 4.66 8.48 21.93
N ILE A 472 4.26 8.54 23.21
CA ILE A 472 3.56 7.45 23.89
C ILE A 472 2.38 8.03 24.67
N MET A 473 1.20 7.46 24.50
CA MET A 473 0.00 7.79 25.25
C MET A 473 -0.33 6.63 26.20
N GLY A 474 -0.09 6.81 27.49
CA GLY A 474 -0.18 5.74 28.47
C GLY A 474 0.83 4.62 28.18
N LYS A 475 0.35 3.45 27.76
CA LYS A 475 1.19 2.31 27.33
C LYS A 475 1.22 2.11 25.81
N ILE A 476 0.58 2.99 25.05
CA ILE A 476 0.40 2.86 23.60
C ILE A 476 1.38 3.79 22.91
N SER A 477 2.21 3.25 22.03
CA SER A 477 3.02 4.06 21.11
C SER A 477 2.11 4.73 20.09
N ILE A 478 2.27 6.05 19.94
CA ILE A 478 1.53 6.85 18.94
C ILE A 478 2.46 7.36 17.82
N TRP A 479 3.68 6.87 17.75
CA TRP A 479 4.65 7.24 16.73
C TRP A 479 4.12 6.97 15.32
N GLY A 480 3.84 8.04 14.55
CA GLY A 480 3.30 7.97 13.20
C GLY A 480 1.80 7.73 13.12
N ALA A 481 1.07 7.77 14.21
CA ALA A 481 -0.39 7.78 14.21
C ALA A 481 -0.89 9.08 13.57
N LEU A 482 -2.01 9.00 12.88
CA LEU A 482 -2.69 10.17 12.34
C LEU A 482 -3.83 10.58 13.28
N TYR A 483 -3.71 11.77 13.85
CA TYR A 483 -4.73 12.39 14.71
C TYR A 483 -5.37 13.58 13.99
N ASP A 484 -6.65 13.83 14.24
CA ASP A 484 -7.36 15.02 13.74
C ASP A 484 -7.54 16.04 14.87
N GLU A 485 -6.57 16.96 14.97
CA GLU A 485 -6.49 17.93 16.05
C GLU A 485 -7.56 19.00 15.91
N SER A 486 -8.22 19.26 17.03
CA SER A 486 -9.23 20.33 17.21
C SER A 486 -10.47 20.29 16.31
N ARG A 487 -10.58 19.30 15.38
CA ARG A 487 -11.77 19.01 14.57
C ARG A 487 -12.52 17.80 15.12
N ARG A 488 -12.12 16.57 14.67
CA ARG A 488 -12.74 15.31 15.11
C ARG A 488 -12.22 14.83 16.46
N ARG A 489 -11.06 15.31 16.89
CA ARG A 489 -10.40 14.99 18.16
C ARG A 489 -10.26 13.49 18.40
N LYS A 490 -9.82 12.76 17.38
CA LYS A 490 -9.65 11.32 17.42
C LYS A 490 -8.53 10.86 16.51
N PHE A 491 -7.97 9.70 16.82
CA PHE A 491 -7.12 8.97 15.89
C PHE A 491 -7.94 8.52 14.69
N LEU A 492 -7.42 8.76 13.49
CA LEU A 492 -8.02 8.37 12.22
C LEU A 492 -7.51 7.01 11.75
N THR A 493 -6.37 6.59 12.28
CA THR A 493 -5.76 5.28 12.00
C THR A 493 -5.36 4.60 13.29
N ASN A 494 -5.42 3.27 13.30
CA ASN A 494 -4.84 2.49 14.38
C ASN A 494 -3.33 2.53 14.27
N VAL A 495 -2.66 2.70 15.42
CA VAL A 495 -1.20 2.62 15.48
C VAL A 495 -0.79 1.18 15.26
N SER A 496 -0.13 0.87 14.15
CA SER A 496 0.32 -0.48 13.87
C SER A 496 1.48 -0.89 14.78
N LYS A 497 1.45 -2.13 15.30
CA LYS A 497 2.54 -2.69 16.11
C LYS A 497 3.89 -2.77 15.36
N PRO A 498 3.95 -2.99 14.04
CA PRO A 498 5.22 -2.98 13.29
C PRO A 498 6.01 -1.69 13.43
N THR A 499 5.36 -0.52 13.41
CA THR A 499 6.06 0.77 13.57
C THR A 499 6.59 0.99 14.98
N GLN A 500 5.98 0.38 15.99
CA GLN A 500 6.48 0.44 17.37
C GLN A 500 7.87 -0.18 17.52
N LYS A 501 8.22 -1.16 16.69
CA LYS A 501 9.51 -1.85 16.73
C LYS A 501 10.63 -1.11 16.03
N VAL A 502 10.31 -0.32 15.01
CA VAL A 502 11.30 0.46 14.26
C VAL A 502 11.52 1.85 14.85
N SER A 503 10.58 2.37 15.67
CA SER A 503 10.75 3.67 16.33
C SER A 503 11.70 3.57 17.53
N LYS A 504 12.65 4.51 17.58
CA LYS A 504 13.64 4.65 18.67
C LYS A 504 13.08 5.65 19.68
N LEU A 505 12.74 5.19 20.88
CA LEU A 505 12.02 5.99 21.88
C LEU A 505 12.78 7.29 22.27
N ASP A 506 14.09 7.21 22.48
CA ASP A 506 14.92 8.35 22.90
C ASP A 506 15.96 8.75 21.82
N GLY A 507 15.79 8.25 20.62
CA GLY A 507 16.69 8.45 19.48
C GLY A 507 16.07 9.20 18.33
N TRP A 508 16.90 9.59 17.36
CA TRP A 508 16.45 10.17 16.13
C TRP A 508 15.69 9.16 15.26
N ASN A 509 14.48 9.52 14.87
CA ASN A 509 13.66 8.79 13.90
C ASN A 509 13.51 9.60 12.63
N GLU A 510 13.57 8.95 11.49
CA GLU A 510 13.30 9.55 10.18
C GLU A 510 11.82 9.43 9.86
N PHE A 511 11.20 10.54 9.51
CA PHE A 511 9.81 10.61 9.09
C PHE A 511 9.73 11.02 7.62
N ARG A 512 8.75 10.46 6.93
CA ARG A 512 8.27 10.94 5.64
C ARG A 512 6.76 11.02 5.70
N ILE A 513 6.20 12.17 5.34
CA ILE A 513 4.75 12.39 5.22
C ILE A 513 4.49 12.80 3.78
N ARG A 514 3.73 11.99 3.06
CA ARG A 514 3.20 12.35 1.76
C ARG A 514 1.71 12.60 1.88
N ALA A 515 1.29 13.82 1.52
CA ALA A 515 -0.11 14.21 1.47
C ALA A 515 -0.41 14.73 0.06
N GLN A 516 -1.31 14.06 -0.65
CA GLN A 516 -1.65 14.39 -2.03
C GLN A 516 -3.11 14.05 -2.31
N GLY A 517 -3.89 15.04 -2.76
CA GLY A 517 -5.34 14.92 -2.92
C GLY A 517 -6.01 14.55 -1.59
N ASP A 518 -6.64 13.40 -1.52
CA ASP A 518 -7.34 12.89 -0.32
C ASP A 518 -6.52 11.87 0.47
N ILE A 519 -5.23 11.67 0.13
CA ILE A 519 -4.42 10.59 0.65
C ILE A 519 -3.30 11.13 1.53
N ILE A 520 -3.16 10.53 2.70
CA ILE A 520 -2.07 10.76 3.64
C ILE A 520 -1.33 9.45 3.85
N THR A 521 -0.02 9.45 3.61
CA THR A 521 0.85 8.31 3.89
C THR A 521 2.02 8.76 4.76
N ILE A 522 2.25 8.05 5.86
CA ILE A 522 3.32 8.34 6.83
C ILE A 522 4.23 7.13 6.94
N TRP A 523 5.53 7.36 6.85
CA TRP A 523 6.57 6.35 7.12
C TRP A 523 7.46 6.81 8.26
N ILE A 524 7.93 5.84 9.06
CA ILE A 524 8.94 6.04 10.10
C ILE A 524 10.07 5.04 9.89
N ASN A 525 11.30 5.52 9.79
CA ASN A 525 12.49 4.69 9.56
C ASN A 525 12.32 3.72 8.37
N GLY A 526 11.62 4.17 7.32
CA GLY A 526 11.30 3.39 6.12
C GLY A 526 10.09 2.48 6.23
N ALA A 527 9.56 2.21 7.43
CA ALA A 527 8.36 1.40 7.61
C ALA A 527 7.08 2.23 7.43
N LEU A 528 6.07 1.67 6.79
CA LEU A 528 4.75 2.30 6.65
C LEU A 528 4.04 2.35 8.01
N ALA A 529 3.84 3.55 8.53
CA ALA A 529 3.15 3.80 9.79
C ALA A 529 1.64 3.97 9.59
N THR A 530 1.27 4.78 8.61
CA THR A 530 -0.12 5.15 8.34
C THR A 530 -0.34 5.30 6.83
N ARG A 531 -1.46 4.78 6.35
CA ARG A 531 -2.08 5.19 5.09
C ARG A 531 -3.55 5.50 5.37
N TYR A 532 -3.97 6.71 5.04
CA TYR A 532 -5.30 7.21 5.31
C TYR A 532 -5.90 7.86 4.07
N PHE A 533 -7.18 7.60 3.84
CA PHE A 533 -7.97 8.17 2.76
C PHE A 533 -9.06 9.04 3.36
N GLU A 534 -8.96 10.34 3.16
CA GLU A 534 -10.01 11.25 3.58
C GLU A 534 -11.21 11.13 2.64
N ASN A 535 -12.41 11.29 3.19
CA ASN A 535 -13.62 11.22 2.39
C ASN A 535 -13.65 12.38 1.37
N VAL A 536 -13.68 12.04 0.08
CA VAL A 536 -13.74 13.03 -1.02
C VAL A 536 -14.94 13.98 -0.91
N ASN A 537 -16.03 13.52 -0.30
CA ASN A 537 -17.25 14.33 -0.06
C ASN A 537 -17.12 15.23 1.18
N GLU A 538 -16.05 15.08 1.98
CA GLU A 538 -15.80 15.91 3.15
C GLU A 538 -15.06 17.20 2.75
N THR A 539 -15.78 18.11 2.10
CA THR A 539 -15.25 19.37 1.58
C THR A 539 -14.89 20.40 2.66
N LYS A 540 -15.39 20.20 3.90
CA LYS A 540 -15.09 21.08 5.04
C LYS A 540 -13.70 20.86 5.62
N ILE A 541 -13.02 19.76 5.27
CA ILE A 541 -11.66 19.47 5.70
C ILE A 541 -10.68 19.96 4.64
N PRO A 542 -9.89 21.02 4.89
CA PRO A 542 -8.94 21.55 3.92
C PRO A 542 -7.87 20.52 3.53
N ARG A 543 -7.49 20.51 2.25
CA ARG A 543 -6.33 19.81 1.69
C ARG A 543 -5.20 20.80 1.38
N ASN A 544 -5.09 21.83 2.19
CA ASN A 544 -4.08 22.87 2.12
C ASN A 544 -3.95 23.48 3.51
N GLY A 545 -2.75 23.92 3.90
CA GLY A 545 -2.51 24.53 5.18
C GLY A 545 -1.02 24.54 5.53
N ARG A 546 -0.74 24.98 6.74
CA ARG A 546 0.63 25.15 7.25
C ARG A 546 1.12 23.91 8.00
N PHE A 547 2.42 23.80 8.18
CA PHE A 547 3.02 22.86 9.13
C PHE A 547 3.13 23.49 10.52
N GLY A 548 2.94 22.67 11.56
CA GLY A 548 3.15 23.04 12.94
C GLY A 548 3.96 22.00 13.69
N LEU A 549 5.15 22.36 14.18
CA LEU A 549 5.93 21.52 15.09
C LEU A 549 5.37 21.70 16.49
N GLN A 550 4.92 20.60 17.12
CA GLN A 550 4.26 20.62 18.41
C GLN A 550 5.18 20.10 19.52
N ILE A 551 5.06 20.71 20.71
CA ILE A 551 5.30 20.07 21.99
C ILE A 551 4.03 20.12 22.82
N HIS A 552 3.60 18.96 23.32
CA HIS A 552 2.36 18.83 24.08
C HIS A 552 2.51 19.34 25.52
N SER A 553 1.43 19.89 26.08
CA SER A 553 1.36 20.26 27.48
C SER A 553 1.61 19.06 28.40
N GLY A 554 2.30 19.28 29.52
CA GLY A 554 2.61 18.17 30.42
C GLY A 554 3.92 18.36 31.20
N PRO A 555 4.49 17.25 31.72
CA PRO A 555 5.78 17.26 32.37
C PRO A 555 6.92 17.82 31.49
N PRO A 556 8.08 18.18 32.08
CA PRO A 556 9.24 18.63 31.32
C PRO A 556 9.63 17.67 30.21
N ALA A 557 9.73 18.19 28.97
CA ALA A 557 10.12 17.42 27.80
C ALA A 557 10.62 18.32 26.69
N GLU A 558 11.39 17.74 25.77
CA GLU A 558 11.84 18.40 24.55
C GLU A 558 11.58 17.50 23.34
N ALA A 559 10.91 18.07 22.34
CA ALA A 559 10.82 17.51 20.98
C ALA A 559 11.83 18.23 20.09
N TRP A 560 12.70 17.47 19.45
CA TRP A 560 13.76 17.96 18.58
C TRP A 560 13.45 17.63 17.14
N TYR A 561 13.56 18.61 16.23
CA TYR A 561 13.24 18.50 14.81
C TYR A 561 14.40 19.02 13.97
N LYS A 562 14.86 18.25 12.98
CA LYS A 562 15.92 18.68 12.05
C LYS A 562 15.77 18.05 10.66
N ASP A 563 16.64 18.47 9.75
CA ASP A 563 16.67 18.00 8.36
C ASP A 563 15.28 18.11 7.70
N ILE A 564 14.58 19.24 7.97
CA ILE A 564 13.19 19.44 7.53
C ILE A 564 13.21 19.89 6.06
N GLN A 565 12.78 19.00 5.20
CA GLN A 565 12.83 19.16 3.75
C GLN A 565 11.47 18.86 3.13
N ILE A 566 11.06 19.65 2.18
CA ILE A 566 9.78 19.51 1.48
C ILE A 566 9.97 19.46 -0.03
N LYS A 567 9.10 18.74 -0.70
CA LYS A 567 8.81 18.83 -2.12
C LYS A 567 7.32 19.09 -2.30
N GLU A 568 6.97 20.19 -2.92
CA GLU A 568 5.59 20.41 -3.42
C GLU A 568 5.36 19.50 -4.65
N LEU A 569 4.19 18.83 -4.69
CA LEU A 569 3.83 17.81 -5.68
C LEU A 569 2.89 18.36 -6.75
#